data_113b03e6d20586b79136abe6efa2cf4d
#
_entry.id   113b03e6d20586b79136abe6efa2cf4d
#
_cell.length_a   1.000
_cell.length_b   1.000
_cell.length_c   1.000
_cell.angle_alpha   90.00
_cell.angle_beta   90.00
_cell.angle_gamma   90.00
#
_symmetry.space_group_name_H-M   'P 1'
#
loop_
_entity.id
_entity.type
_entity.pdbx_description
1 polymer ?
#
loop_
_entity_poly.entity_id
_entity_poly.type
_entity_poly.pdbx_seq_one_letter_code
_entity_poly.pdbx_strand_id
1 'polypeptide(L)'
;MSLKLRELKKKTPQELLKYAEETGVENASSMRTQDMLFEILRSLASNKKDIDGEGVLEVLQDGFGFLRSMEANYLPGPDDIYVSPSQIKRFGLRSGDTVEGPIRAPKEGERYFALLKIDTINYEATEKSRNKINFDNLTPLYPDEQIKLETEKPDKDQSARVIDLVSPIGKGQRALIVSPPRTGKTVLLQNIAHSITDNHPECYLMVLLIDERPEEVTDMQRSVTVSYTHLTLPTIYSV
;
A
#
# COMPACT_ATOMS: atom_id res chain seq x y z
N MET A 1 22.58 6.20 -15.43
CA MET A 1 21.35 6.52 -14.69
C MET A 1 20.55 5.24 -14.63
N SER A 2 20.34 4.70 -13.44
CA SER A 2 19.48 3.52 -13.24
C SER A 2 18.03 3.91 -13.54
N LEU A 3 17.29 3.02 -14.15
CA LEU A 3 15.88 3.22 -14.44
C LEU A 3 15.05 2.72 -13.26
N LYS A 4 14.21 3.59 -12.68
CA LYS A 4 13.32 3.19 -11.58
C LYS A 4 12.06 2.54 -12.15
N LEU A 5 11.81 1.31 -11.78
CA LEU A 5 10.61 0.55 -12.17
C LEU A 5 9.31 1.30 -11.84
N ARG A 6 9.28 2.00 -10.70
CA ARG A 6 8.15 2.83 -10.28
C ARG A 6 7.77 3.91 -11.29
N GLU A 7 8.75 4.52 -11.98
CA GLU A 7 8.47 5.54 -12.99
C GLU A 7 7.78 4.95 -14.23
N LEU A 8 8.16 3.71 -14.60
CA LEU A 8 7.48 2.99 -15.67
C LEU A 8 6.04 2.61 -15.30
N LYS A 9 5.83 2.15 -14.07
CA LYS A 9 4.50 1.75 -13.58
C LYS A 9 3.50 2.91 -13.44
N LYS A 10 3.99 4.14 -13.27
CA LYS A 10 3.14 5.35 -13.23
C LYS A 10 2.70 5.86 -14.59
N LYS A 11 3.29 5.36 -15.68
CA LYS A 11 2.94 5.78 -17.04
C LYS A 11 1.53 5.29 -17.41
N THR A 12 0.82 6.12 -18.16
CA THR A 12 -0.47 5.73 -18.74
C THR A 12 -0.26 4.60 -19.75
N PRO A 13 -1.28 3.75 -20.03
CA PRO A 13 -1.16 2.68 -21.02
C PRO A 13 -0.69 3.15 -22.41
N GLN A 14 -1.06 4.37 -22.82
CA GLN A 14 -0.63 4.96 -24.09
C GLN A 14 0.85 5.35 -24.08
N GLU A 15 1.34 5.92 -22.98
CA GLU A 15 2.75 6.26 -22.84
C GLU A 15 3.62 5.01 -22.72
N LEU A 16 3.09 3.95 -22.06
CA LEU A 16 3.77 2.67 -21.93
C LEU A 16 3.89 1.98 -23.31
N LEU A 17 2.85 2.05 -24.12
CA LEU A 17 2.86 1.53 -25.49
C LEU A 17 3.93 2.23 -26.34
N LYS A 18 3.98 3.56 -26.34
CA LYS A 18 5.02 4.33 -27.01
C LYS A 18 6.43 3.91 -26.56
N TYR A 19 6.62 3.77 -25.25
CA TYR A 19 7.90 3.38 -24.71
C TYR A 19 8.28 1.94 -25.07
N ALA A 20 7.30 1.03 -25.16
CA ALA A 20 7.49 -0.34 -25.63
C ALA A 20 7.97 -0.38 -27.10
N GLU A 21 7.35 0.41 -27.97
CA GLU A 21 7.76 0.55 -29.38
C GLU A 21 9.18 1.11 -29.50
N GLU A 22 9.52 2.15 -28.71
CA GLU A 22 10.87 2.73 -28.67
C GLU A 22 11.95 1.74 -28.18
N THR A 23 11.57 0.81 -27.30
CA THR A 23 12.46 -0.23 -26.77
C THR A 23 12.49 -1.51 -27.60
N GLY A 24 11.75 -1.55 -28.72
CA GLY A 24 11.76 -2.65 -29.67
C GLY A 24 10.95 -3.88 -29.25
N VAL A 25 9.92 -3.69 -28.42
CA VAL A 25 8.99 -4.75 -28.04
C VAL A 25 8.01 -5.02 -29.18
N GLU A 26 8.03 -6.24 -29.73
CA GLU A 26 7.11 -6.64 -30.78
C GLU A 26 5.70 -6.88 -30.24
N ASN A 27 4.66 -6.54 -31.02
CA ASN A 27 3.25 -6.76 -30.70
C ASN A 27 2.76 -6.11 -29.37
N ALA A 28 3.38 -5.02 -28.92
CA ALA A 28 3.04 -4.34 -27.68
C ALA A 28 1.55 -3.93 -27.59
N SER A 29 0.93 -3.59 -28.72
CA SER A 29 -0.48 -3.16 -28.77
C SER A 29 -1.50 -4.25 -28.43
N SER A 30 -1.11 -5.53 -28.50
CA SER A 30 -1.98 -6.67 -28.16
C SER A 30 -1.77 -7.22 -26.75
N MET A 31 -0.77 -6.72 -26.01
CA MET A 31 -0.41 -7.21 -24.71
C MET A 31 -1.20 -6.50 -23.60
N ARG A 32 -1.41 -7.22 -22.47
CA ARG A 32 -1.89 -6.58 -21.23
C ARG A 32 -0.79 -5.67 -20.68
N THR A 33 -1.18 -4.64 -19.94
CA THR A 33 -0.23 -3.66 -19.38
C THR A 33 0.90 -4.31 -18.56
N GLN A 34 0.61 -5.34 -17.79
CA GLN A 34 1.61 -6.07 -16.99
C GLN A 34 2.58 -6.88 -17.87
N ASP A 35 2.06 -7.57 -18.92
CA ASP A 35 2.89 -8.34 -19.83
C ASP A 35 3.79 -7.42 -20.66
N MET A 36 3.26 -6.28 -21.11
CA MET A 36 4.01 -5.23 -21.81
C MET A 36 5.15 -4.69 -20.93
N LEU A 37 4.87 -4.42 -19.67
CA LEU A 37 5.86 -3.93 -18.71
C LEU A 37 6.97 -4.96 -18.49
N PHE A 38 6.61 -6.24 -18.39
CA PHE A 38 7.57 -7.34 -18.28
C PHE A 38 8.50 -7.41 -19.51
N GLU A 39 7.96 -7.33 -20.74
CA GLU A 39 8.78 -7.37 -21.95
C GLU A 39 9.66 -6.11 -22.13
N ILE A 40 9.17 -4.94 -21.72
CA ILE A 40 9.99 -3.72 -21.66
C ILE A 40 11.19 -3.93 -20.75
N LEU A 41 10.95 -4.43 -19.52
CA LEU A 41 12.02 -4.69 -18.56
C LEU A 41 13.02 -5.71 -19.08
N ARG A 42 12.54 -6.75 -19.76
CA ARG A 42 13.38 -7.78 -20.39
C ARG A 42 14.27 -7.20 -21.48
N SER A 43 13.72 -6.35 -22.36
CA SER A 43 14.48 -5.65 -23.40
C SER A 43 15.54 -4.73 -22.79
N LEU A 44 15.19 -3.95 -21.76
CA LEU A 44 16.11 -3.06 -21.08
C LEU A 44 17.26 -3.83 -20.38
N ALA A 45 16.93 -4.93 -19.73
CA ALA A 45 17.93 -5.78 -19.07
C ALA A 45 18.90 -6.44 -20.08
N SER A 46 18.40 -6.83 -21.28
CA SER A 46 19.22 -7.32 -22.38
C SER A 46 20.20 -6.25 -22.88
N ASN A 47 19.81 -4.98 -22.81
CA ASN A 47 20.64 -3.82 -23.16
C ASN A 47 21.59 -3.38 -22.01
N LYS A 48 21.79 -4.21 -20.97
CA LYS A 48 22.66 -3.95 -19.81
C LYS A 48 22.36 -2.62 -19.08
N LYS A 49 21.11 -2.18 -19.07
CA LYS A 49 20.68 -1.07 -18.21
C LYS A 49 20.38 -1.59 -16.81
N ASP A 50 20.93 -0.93 -15.81
CA ASP A 50 20.63 -1.21 -14.41
C ASP A 50 19.19 -0.76 -14.13
N ILE A 51 18.40 -1.66 -13.56
CA ILE A 51 16.99 -1.44 -13.23
C ILE A 51 16.86 -1.55 -11.72
N ASP A 52 16.33 -0.52 -11.08
CA ASP A 52 15.97 -0.53 -9.68
C ASP A 52 14.50 -0.90 -9.51
N GLY A 53 14.26 -1.97 -8.77
CA GLY A 53 12.94 -2.45 -8.41
C GLY A 53 12.53 -1.99 -7.02
N GLU A 54 11.26 -1.64 -6.86
CA GLU A 54 10.63 -1.29 -5.58
C GLU A 54 9.31 -2.05 -5.47
N GLY A 55 8.99 -2.51 -4.27
CA GLY A 55 7.70 -3.14 -3.99
C GLY A 55 7.53 -3.50 -2.53
N VAL A 56 6.32 -3.93 -2.19
CA VAL A 56 5.97 -4.42 -0.86
C VAL A 56 6.17 -5.93 -0.82
N LEU A 57 6.96 -6.38 0.14
CA LEU A 57 7.30 -7.79 0.28
C LEU A 57 6.10 -8.61 0.78
N GLU A 58 5.78 -9.68 0.08
CA GLU A 58 4.95 -10.77 0.55
C GLU A 58 5.81 -12.01 0.72
N VAL A 59 5.95 -12.51 1.96
CA VAL A 59 6.69 -13.73 2.26
C VAL A 59 5.75 -14.92 2.22
N LEU A 60 6.09 -15.93 1.42
CA LEU A 60 5.32 -17.16 1.28
C LEU A 60 5.75 -18.21 2.30
N GLN A 61 4.93 -19.27 2.46
CA GLN A 61 5.17 -20.35 3.43
C GLN A 61 6.51 -21.07 3.22
N ASP A 62 6.97 -21.14 1.98
CA ASP A 62 8.26 -21.76 1.62
C ASP A 62 9.48 -20.90 1.97
N GLY A 63 9.27 -19.72 2.56
CA GLY A 63 10.32 -18.85 3.05
C GLY A 63 10.95 -17.92 2.02
N PHE A 64 10.56 -17.98 0.75
CA PHE A 64 10.87 -16.95 -0.26
C PHE A 64 9.74 -15.92 -0.34
N GLY A 65 9.94 -14.84 -1.08
CA GLY A 65 8.92 -13.81 -1.20
C GLY A 65 8.93 -13.14 -2.57
N PHE A 66 7.91 -12.28 -2.76
CA PHE A 66 7.77 -11.44 -3.93
C PHE A 66 7.56 -9.99 -3.51
N LEU A 67 8.15 -9.06 -4.24
CA LEU A 67 7.79 -7.65 -4.14
C LEU A 67 6.58 -7.40 -5.02
N ARG A 68 5.47 -7.07 -4.37
CA ARG A 68 4.20 -6.75 -5.00
C ARG A 68 4.10 -5.25 -5.29
N SER A 69 3.38 -4.92 -6.33
CA SER A 69 3.17 -3.54 -6.76
C SER A 69 1.88 -2.97 -6.22
N MET A 70 1.95 -1.74 -5.74
CA MET A 70 0.77 -0.98 -5.32
C MET A 70 -0.19 -0.72 -6.49
N GLU A 71 0.33 -0.47 -7.68
CA GLU A 71 -0.45 -0.23 -8.89
C GLU A 71 -1.28 -1.44 -9.33
N ALA A 72 -0.84 -2.65 -8.95
CA ALA A 72 -1.58 -3.90 -9.15
C ALA A 72 -2.43 -4.29 -7.93
N ASN A 73 -2.70 -3.38 -6.99
CA ASN A 73 -3.38 -3.66 -5.73
C ASN A 73 -2.77 -4.85 -4.96
N TYR A 74 -1.45 -5.00 -5.05
CA TYR A 74 -0.67 -6.09 -4.43
C TYR A 74 -1.06 -7.50 -4.90
N LEU A 75 -1.81 -7.59 -6.02
CA LEU A 75 -2.15 -8.88 -6.62
C LEU A 75 -0.95 -9.51 -7.34
N PRO A 76 -0.85 -10.86 -7.36
CA PRO A 76 0.19 -11.57 -8.09
C PRO A 76 0.20 -11.20 -9.58
N GLY A 77 1.39 -10.91 -10.11
CA GLY A 77 1.58 -10.56 -11.51
C GLY A 77 2.91 -11.04 -12.08
N PRO A 78 3.07 -11.04 -13.40
CA PRO A 78 4.31 -11.42 -14.07
C PRO A 78 5.46 -10.43 -13.80
N ASP A 79 5.14 -9.22 -13.40
CA ASP A 79 6.07 -8.14 -13.06
C ASP A 79 6.54 -8.16 -11.60
N ASP A 80 6.19 -9.20 -10.84
CA ASP A 80 6.64 -9.38 -9.48
C ASP A 80 8.15 -9.69 -9.43
N ILE A 81 8.79 -9.23 -8.36
CA ILE A 81 10.22 -9.40 -8.17
C ILE A 81 10.46 -10.45 -7.08
N TYR A 82 11.15 -11.51 -7.44
CA TYR A 82 11.51 -12.58 -6.51
C TYR A 82 12.54 -12.13 -5.50
N VAL A 83 12.32 -12.47 -4.23
CA VAL A 83 13.24 -12.24 -3.11
C VAL A 83 13.63 -13.59 -2.49
N SER A 84 14.92 -13.85 -2.40
CA SER A 84 15.44 -15.13 -1.92
C SER A 84 15.27 -15.31 -0.40
N PRO A 85 15.13 -16.56 0.10
CA PRO A 85 15.07 -16.84 1.53
C PRO A 85 16.30 -16.35 2.30
N SER A 86 17.46 -16.37 1.66
CA SER A 86 18.71 -15.88 2.26
C SER A 86 18.68 -14.36 2.52
N GLN A 87 18.11 -13.58 1.60
CA GLN A 87 17.93 -12.15 1.77
C GLN A 87 16.91 -11.86 2.87
N ILE A 88 15.77 -12.57 2.87
CA ILE A 88 14.73 -12.42 3.91
C ILE A 88 15.30 -12.68 5.30
N LYS A 89 16.01 -13.79 5.48
CA LYS A 89 16.64 -14.14 6.77
C LYS A 89 17.74 -13.17 7.17
N ARG A 90 18.61 -12.77 6.23
CA ARG A 90 19.76 -11.89 6.50
C ARG A 90 19.33 -10.51 7.01
N PHE A 91 18.27 -9.95 6.46
CA PHE A 91 17.79 -8.61 6.78
C PHE A 91 16.57 -8.62 7.72
N GLY A 92 16.09 -9.80 8.14
CA GLY A 92 14.93 -9.94 9.01
C GLY A 92 13.65 -9.35 8.39
N LEU A 93 13.48 -9.52 7.07
CA LEU A 93 12.35 -8.97 6.33
C LEU A 93 11.06 -9.70 6.69
N ARG A 94 9.96 -8.95 6.63
CA ARG A 94 8.60 -9.44 6.89
C ARG A 94 7.65 -9.03 5.78
N SER A 95 6.53 -9.74 5.66
CA SER A 95 5.44 -9.32 4.79
C SER A 95 4.97 -7.92 5.21
N GLY A 96 4.83 -7.02 4.22
CA GLY A 96 4.50 -5.62 4.42
C GLY A 96 5.71 -4.68 4.41
N ASP A 97 6.95 -5.16 4.47
CA ASP A 97 8.13 -4.31 4.31
C ASP A 97 8.24 -3.82 2.87
N THR A 98 8.46 -2.53 2.68
CA THR A 98 8.80 -1.94 1.37
C THR A 98 10.30 -2.09 1.14
N VAL A 99 10.67 -2.72 0.04
CA VAL A 99 12.08 -3.02 -0.30
C VAL A 99 12.41 -2.41 -1.65
N GLU A 100 13.58 -1.76 -1.75
CA GLU A 100 14.11 -1.19 -2.99
C GLU A 100 15.53 -1.71 -3.22
N GLY A 101 15.86 -1.99 -4.49
CA GLY A 101 17.20 -2.39 -4.89
C GLY A 101 17.29 -2.82 -6.34
N PRO A 102 18.52 -3.04 -6.85
CA PRO A 102 18.74 -3.48 -8.21
C PRO A 102 18.20 -4.88 -8.46
N ILE A 103 17.56 -5.04 -9.62
CA ILE A 103 16.99 -6.31 -10.07
C ILE A 103 17.70 -6.83 -11.31
N ARG A 104 17.62 -8.14 -11.53
CA ARG A 104 18.10 -8.79 -12.74
C ARG A 104 16.96 -9.45 -13.51
N ALA A 105 17.15 -9.57 -14.82
CA ALA A 105 16.27 -10.36 -15.65
C ALA A 105 16.23 -11.84 -15.24
N PRO A 106 15.10 -12.51 -15.54
CA PRO A 106 14.98 -13.97 -15.37
C PRO A 106 16.04 -14.69 -16.19
N LYS A 107 16.66 -15.72 -15.61
CA LYS A 107 17.51 -16.66 -16.32
C LYS A 107 16.67 -17.71 -17.04
N GLU A 108 17.32 -18.51 -17.85
CA GLU A 108 16.69 -19.65 -18.53
C GLU A 108 16.01 -20.58 -17.50
N GLY A 109 14.68 -20.75 -17.63
CA GLY A 109 13.86 -21.50 -16.67
C GLY A 109 13.25 -20.69 -15.51
N GLU A 110 13.64 -19.44 -15.30
CA GLU A 110 13.02 -18.55 -14.31
C GLU A 110 11.88 -17.74 -14.95
N ARG A 111 10.83 -17.46 -14.16
CA ARG A 111 9.66 -16.69 -14.64
C ARG A 111 9.67 -15.23 -14.20
N TYR A 112 10.37 -14.91 -13.09
CA TYR A 112 10.31 -13.63 -12.44
C TYR A 112 11.65 -12.92 -12.44
N PHE A 113 11.62 -11.58 -12.41
CA PHE A 113 12.80 -10.80 -12.07
C PHE A 113 13.26 -11.14 -10.66
N ALA A 114 14.55 -11.05 -10.39
CA ALA A 114 15.10 -11.36 -9.08
C ALA A 114 15.85 -10.17 -8.48
N LEU A 115 15.62 -9.91 -7.20
CA LEU A 115 16.32 -8.89 -6.45
C LEU A 115 17.77 -9.31 -6.24
N LEU A 116 18.73 -8.50 -6.71
CA LEU A 116 20.16 -8.76 -6.56
C LEU A 116 20.67 -8.37 -5.18
N LYS A 117 20.31 -7.16 -4.76
CA LYS A 117 20.76 -6.55 -3.51
C LYS A 117 19.62 -5.71 -2.95
N ILE A 118 19.62 -5.52 -1.65
CA ILE A 118 18.69 -4.62 -0.96
C ILE A 118 19.46 -3.35 -0.62
N ASP A 119 18.98 -2.22 -1.11
CA ASP A 119 19.55 -0.91 -0.83
C ASP A 119 18.80 -0.20 0.30
N THR A 120 17.45 -0.21 0.26
CA THR A 120 16.63 0.35 1.32
C THR A 120 15.53 -0.61 1.77
N ILE A 121 15.13 -0.48 3.04
CA ILE A 121 14.01 -1.18 3.66
C ILE A 121 13.16 -0.13 4.36
N ASN A 122 11.87 -0.01 4.00
CA ASN A 122 10.95 1.01 4.52
C ASN A 122 11.52 2.43 4.40
N TYR A 123 12.13 2.73 3.25
CA TYR A 123 12.78 4.02 2.92
C TYR A 123 14.00 4.38 3.78
N GLU A 124 14.49 3.46 4.59
CA GLU A 124 15.71 3.62 5.38
C GLU A 124 16.84 2.72 4.88
N ALA A 125 18.07 3.12 5.14
CA ALA A 125 19.23 2.28 4.82
C ALA A 125 19.20 0.96 5.59
N THR A 126 19.64 -0.12 4.96
CA THR A 126 19.60 -1.50 5.51
C THR A 126 20.25 -1.66 6.89
N GLU A 127 21.23 -0.81 7.22
CA GLU A 127 21.92 -0.83 8.52
C GLU A 127 21.00 -0.45 9.69
N LYS A 128 20.11 0.54 9.49
CA LYS A 128 19.15 0.99 10.51
C LYS A 128 18.03 -0.03 10.72
N SER A 129 17.65 -0.76 9.67
CA SER A 129 16.58 -1.75 9.72
C SER A 129 16.89 -2.97 10.62
N ARG A 130 18.17 -3.21 10.96
CA ARG A 130 18.56 -4.34 11.83
C ARG A 130 18.02 -4.23 13.27
N ASN A 131 17.78 -3.02 13.75
CA ASN A 131 17.33 -2.76 15.12
C ASN A 131 15.81 -2.59 15.23
N LYS A 132 15.06 -3.13 14.28
CA LYS A 132 13.59 -3.13 14.31
C LYS A 132 13.05 -3.83 15.55
N ILE A 133 12.31 -3.07 16.36
CA ILE A 133 11.50 -3.65 17.43
C ILE A 133 10.20 -4.14 16.79
N ASN A 134 9.92 -5.43 16.94
CA ASN A 134 8.67 -5.99 16.44
C ASN A 134 7.50 -5.48 17.29
N PHE A 135 6.36 -5.23 16.65
CA PHE A 135 5.14 -4.80 17.32
C PHE A 135 4.75 -5.73 18.46
N ASP A 136 4.88 -7.04 18.26
CA ASP A 136 4.57 -8.05 19.28
C ASP A 136 5.46 -7.99 20.53
N ASN A 137 6.63 -7.34 20.43
CA ASN A 137 7.57 -7.16 21.52
C ASN A 137 7.41 -5.83 22.25
N LEU A 138 6.46 -4.99 21.82
CA LEU A 138 6.15 -3.73 22.50
C LEU A 138 5.39 -4.01 23.79
N THR A 139 5.72 -3.27 24.84
CA THR A 139 4.98 -3.33 26.11
C THR A 139 3.61 -2.69 25.93
N PRO A 140 2.50 -3.43 26.15
CA PRO A 140 1.16 -2.85 26.05
C PRO A 140 0.93 -1.87 27.22
N LEU A 141 0.46 -0.68 26.89
CA LEU A 141 0.09 0.36 27.85
C LEU A 141 -1.40 0.67 27.71
N TYR A 142 -2.00 1.19 28.78
CA TYR A 142 -3.30 1.81 28.69
C TYR A 142 -3.18 3.12 27.87
N PRO A 143 -4.24 3.51 27.10
CA PRO A 143 -4.22 4.78 26.37
C PRO A 143 -4.22 5.93 27.38
N ASP A 144 -3.12 6.63 27.49
CA ASP A 144 -2.90 7.77 28.40
C ASP A 144 -2.95 9.12 27.66
N GLU A 145 -2.89 9.11 26.33
CA GLU A 145 -2.97 10.29 25.47
C GLU A 145 -4.29 10.30 24.70
N GLN A 146 -5.15 11.27 24.99
CA GLN A 146 -6.45 11.40 24.34
C GLN A 146 -6.31 11.97 22.93
N ILE A 147 -7.06 11.37 21.98
CA ILE A 147 -7.32 11.95 20.66
C ILE A 147 -8.54 12.87 20.80
N LYS A 148 -8.31 14.18 20.93
CA LYS A 148 -9.37 15.16 21.08
C LYS A 148 -10.10 15.37 19.75
N LEU A 149 -11.40 15.13 19.74
CA LEU A 149 -12.23 15.25 18.55
C LEU A 149 -12.94 16.61 18.43
N GLU A 150 -13.21 17.29 19.55
CA GLU A 150 -13.86 18.60 19.53
C GLU A 150 -12.98 19.62 18.79
N THR A 151 -13.50 20.23 17.74
CA THR A 151 -12.82 21.25 16.94
C THR A 151 -13.27 22.66 17.38
N GLU A 152 -12.41 23.68 17.16
CA GLU A 152 -12.75 25.08 17.48
C GLU A 152 -13.81 25.65 16.52
N LYS A 153 -14.05 25.03 15.39
CA LYS A 153 -15.06 25.40 14.43
C LYS A 153 -16.44 25.00 14.99
N PRO A 154 -17.39 25.94 15.11
CA PRO A 154 -18.74 25.60 15.57
C PRO A 154 -19.48 24.83 14.46
N ASP A 155 -19.22 23.56 14.34
CA ASP A 155 -19.98 22.70 13.46
C ASP A 155 -21.40 22.54 14.04
N LYS A 156 -22.37 22.38 13.14
CA LYS A 156 -23.76 22.11 13.52
C LYS A 156 -23.89 20.73 14.21
N ASP A 157 -22.90 19.88 14.08
CA ASP A 157 -22.86 18.54 14.66
C ASP A 157 -22.05 18.55 15.97
N GLN A 158 -22.72 18.19 17.06
CA GLN A 158 -22.13 18.07 18.39
C GLN A 158 -21.54 16.69 18.66
N SER A 159 -21.48 15.81 17.65
CA SER A 159 -21.06 14.40 17.82
C SER A 159 -19.67 14.27 18.39
N ALA A 160 -18.70 15.03 17.89
CA ALA A 160 -17.31 15.01 18.36
C ALA A 160 -17.21 15.35 19.85
N ARG A 161 -17.90 16.41 20.28
CA ARG A 161 -17.95 16.83 21.68
C ARG A 161 -18.63 15.78 22.58
N VAL A 162 -19.70 15.16 22.10
CA VAL A 162 -20.39 14.09 22.83
C VAL A 162 -19.46 12.90 23.04
N ILE A 163 -18.72 12.51 22.01
CA ILE A 163 -17.76 11.41 22.10
C ILE A 163 -16.67 11.75 23.12
N ASP A 164 -16.07 12.93 23.06
CA ASP A 164 -15.03 13.36 23.98
C ASP A 164 -15.50 13.37 25.46
N LEU A 165 -16.77 13.66 25.70
CA LEU A 165 -17.33 13.70 27.06
C LEU A 165 -17.75 12.33 27.58
N VAL A 166 -18.32 11.48 26.73
CA VAL A 166 -18.95 10.22 27.15
C VAL A 166 -18.06 9.00 26.91
N SER A 167 -17.29 9.03 25.82
CA SER A 167 -16.50 7.89 25.39
C SER A 167 -15.21 8.37 24.71
N PRO A 168 -14.30 9.02 25.44
CA PRO A 168 -13.09 9.59 24.87
C PRO A 168 -12.22 8.50 24.25
N ILE A 169 -11.58 8.83 23.12
CA ILE A 169 -10.72 7.91 22.37
C ILE A 169 -9.27 8.28 22.65
N GLY A 170 -8.45 7.28 22.98
CA GLY A 170 -7.01 7.46 23.23
C GLY A 170 -6.14 6.82 22.13
N LYS A 171 -4.90 7.27 22.01
CA LYS A 171 -3.92 6.69 21.08
C LYS A 171 -3.70 5.22 21.41
N GLY A 172 -3.78 4.33 20.41
CA GLY A 172 -3.68 2.89 20.57
C GLY A 172 -4.98 2.18 21.01
N GLN A 173 -6.05 2.92 21.29
CA GLN A 173 -7.33 2.35 21.70
C GLN A 173 -8.08 1.72 20.51
N ARG A 174 -8.78 0.61 20.77
CA ARG A 174 -9.77 0.03 19.84
C ARG A 174 -11.16 0.49 20.25
N ALA A 175 -11.91 1.03 19.30
CA ALA A 175 -13.28 1.44 19.50
C ALA A 175 -14.21 0.73 18.50
N LEU A 176 -15.44 0.47 18.92
CA LEU A 176 -16.49 -0.13 18.08
C LEU A 176 -17.71 0.77 18.05
N ILE A 177 -18.18 1.13 16.85
CA ILE A 177 -19.41 1.89 16.65
C ILE A 177 -20.46 0.93 16.13
N VAL A 178 -21.48 0.67 16.94
CA VAL A 178 -22.63 -0.16 16.59
C VAL A 178 -23.86 0.73 16.44
N SER A 179 -24.49 0.65 15.29
CA SER A 179 -25.71 1.41 15.03
C SER A 179 -26.63 0.69 14.06
N PRO A 180 -27.95 0.83 14.17
CA PRO A 180 -28.90 0.36 13.17
C PRO A 180 -28.65 1.01 11.80
N PRO A 181 -29.15 0.43 10.70
CA PRO A 181 -29.09 1.07 9.38
C PRO A 181 -29.77 2.46 9.40
N ARG A 182 -29.23 3.41 8.63
CA ARG A 182 -29.77 4.78 8.44
C ARG A 182 -29.79 5.66 9.69
N THR A 183 -28.92 5.41 10.66
CA THR A 183 -28.83 6.23 11.90
C THR A 183 -27.65 7.21 11.88
N GLY A 184 -26.98 7.40 10.74
CA GLY A 184 -25.89 8.35 10.60
C GLY A 184 -24.49 7.80 10.93
N LYS A 185 -24.29 6.46 10.94
CA LYS A 185 -22.98 5.83 11.18
C LYS A 185 -21.88 6.45 10.31
N THR A 186 -22.14 6.53 9.00
CA THR A 186 -21.17 7.06 8.01
C THR A 186 -20.83 8.53 8.28
N VAL A 187 -21.83 9.34 8.60
CA VAL A 187 -21.64 10.76 8.96
C VAL A 187 -20.80 10.89 10.23
N LEU A 188 -21.06 10.05 11.23
CA LEU A 188 -20.27 10.03 12.46
C LEU A 188 -18.80 9.67 12.19
N LEU A 189 -18.54 8.66 11.34
CA LEU A 189 -17.19 8.28 10.94
C LEU A 189 -16.48 9.40 10.17
N GLN A 190 -17.18 10.09 9.28
CA GLN A 190 -16.65 11.26 8.56
C GLN A 190 -16.27 12.38 9.53
N ASN A 191 -17.12 12.69 10.51
CA ASN A 191 -16.85 13.72 11.52
C ASN A 191 -15.65 13.37 12.38
N ILE A 192 -15.51 12.11 12.80
CA ILE A 192 -14.32 11.62 13.53
C ILE A 192 -13.06 11.77 12.65
N ALA A 193 -13.13 11.40 11.38
CA ALA A 193 -12.01 11.50 10.45
C ALA A 193 -11.58 12.97 10.25
N HIS A 194 -12.54 13.90 10.06
CA HIS A 194 -12.27 15.33 9.97
C HIS A 194 -11.63 15.87 11.24
N SER A 195 -12.21 15.54 12.41
CA SER A 195 -11.68 15.97 13.70
C SER A 195 -10.24 15.51 13.92
N ILE A 196 -9.91 14.27 13.55
CA ILE A 196 -8.53 13.77 13.65
C ILE A 196 -7.60 14.52 12.70
N THR A 197 -8.04 14.77 11.47
CA THR A 197 -7.23 15.50 10.48
C THR A 197 -6.97 16.95 10.91
N ASP A 198 -7.98 17.61 11.51
CA ASP A 198 -7.87 19.01 11.93
C ASP A 198 -7.05 19.17 13.23
N ASN A 199 -7.26 18.29 14.21
CA ASN A 199 -6.66 18.43 15.56
C ASN A 199 -5.33 17.68 15.71
N HIS A 200 -5.11 16.62 14.91
CA HIS A 200 -3.97 15.70 15.04
C HIS A 200 -3.26 15.48 13.70
N PRO A 201 -2.64 16.53 13.13
CA PRO A 201 -1.93 16.41 11.85
C PRO A 201 -0.72 15.45 11.89
N GLU A 202 -0.25 15.10 13.09
CA GLU A 202 0.78 14.09 13.30
C GLU A 202 0.27 12.65 13.07
N CYS A 203 -1.04 12.44 13.12
CA CYS A 203 -1.64 11.13 12.93
C CYS A 203 -1.80 10.78 11.44
N TYR A 204 -1.29 9.63 11.05
CA TYR A 204 -1.56 9.10 9.72
C TYR A 204 -2.90 8.36 9.72
N LEU A 205 -3.91 8.95 9.07
CA LEU A 205 -5.26 8.41 9.03
C LEU A 205 -5.42 7.47 7.82
N MET A 206 -5.83 6.23 8.09
CA MET A 206 -6.19 5.24 7.08
C MET A 206 -7.67 4.87 7.21
N VAL A 207 -8.39 4.90 6.09
CA VAL A 207 -9.80 4.49 6.03
C VAL A 207 -9.90 3.24 5.17
N LEU A 208 -10.34 2.13 5.78
CA LEU A 208 -10.61 0.87 5.10
C LEU A 208 -12.13 0.68 4.98
N LEU A 209 -12.64 0.69 3.74
CA LEU A 209 -14.05 0.46 3.43
C LEU A 209 -14.23 -0.96 2.87
N ILE A 210 -15.02 -1.78 3.54
CA ILE A 210 -15.29 -3.16 3.15
C ILE A 210 -16.78 -3.30 2.85
N ASP A 211 -17.11 -3.67 1.60
CA ASP A 211 -18.49 -3.90 1.14
C ASP A 211 -19.44 -2.70 1.38
N GLU A 212 -18.89 -1.49 1.32
CA GLU A 212 -19.68 -0.26 1.41
C GLU A 212 -20.21 0.14 0.02
N ARG A 213 -21.30 0.91 0.01
CA ARG A 213 -21.92 1.36 -1.23
C ARG A 213 -21.00 2.30 -2.02
N PRO A 214 -21.01 2.24 -3.36
CA PRO A 214 -20.13 3.09 -4.19
C PRO A 214 -20.28 4.59 -3.94
N GLU A 215 -21.52 5.04 -3.66
CA GLU A 215 -21.81 6.44 -3.32
C GLU A 215 -21.19 6.86 -2.00
N GLU A 216 -21.19 6.00 -0.97
CA GLU A 216 -20.57 6.27 0.33
C GLU A 216 -19.04 6.30 0.24
N VAL A 217 -18.46 5.42 -0.58
CA VAL A 217 -17.02 5.42 -0.88
C VAL A 217 -16.61 6.74 -1.55
N THR A 218 -17.35 7.17 -2.56
CA THR A 218 -17.08 8.42 -3.29
C THR A 218 -17.21 9.64 -2.38
N ASP A 219 -18.24 9.67 -1.52
CA ASP A 219 -18.46 10.74 -0.58
C ASP A 219 -17.33 10.84 0.45
N MET A 220 -16.92 9.71 1.02
CA MET A 220 -15.77 9.64 1.93
C MET A 220 -14.48 10.13 1.25
N GLN A 221 -14.22 9.72 0.00
CA GLN A 221 -13.06 10.17 -0.76
C GLN A 221 -13.02 11.68 -1.00
N ARG A 222 -14.16 12.30 -1.19
CA ARG A 222 -14.27 13.75 -1.43
C ARG A 222 -14.20 14.56 -0.15
N SER A 223 -14.70 14.01 0.95
CA SER A 223 -14.83 14.72 2.22
C SER A 223 -13.55 14.71 3.04
N VAL A 224 -12.74 13.65 2.98
CA VAL A 224 -11.56 13.48 3.84
C VAL A 224 -10.28 13.33 3.00
N THR A 225 -9.26 14.14 3.27
CA THR A 225 -7.95 14.06 2.56
C THR A 225 -7.04 13.05 3.26
N VAL A 226 -7.20 11.76 2.95
CA VAL A 226 -6.46 10.66 3.60
C VAL A 226 -6.12 9.54 2.64
N SER A 227 -5.29 8.59 3.07
CA SER A 227 -5.06 7.36 2.32
C SER A 227 -6.26 6.42 2.40
N TYR A 228 -6.80 6.05 1.25
CA TYR A 228 -7.94 5.12 1.15
C TYR A 228 -7.50 3.75 0.73
N THR A 229 -8.12 2.74 1.33
CA THR A 229 -8.16 1.38 0.79
C THR A 229 -9.61 0.95 0.67
N HIS A 230 -10.06 0.68 -0.55
CA HIS A 230 -11.38 0.15 -0.83
C HIS A 230 -11.27 -1.31 -1.25
N LEU A 231 -11.91 -2.20 -0.50
CA LEU A 231 -12.03 -3.62 -0.83
C LEU A 231 -13.46 -3.88 -1.28
N THR A 232 -13.64 -4.20 -2.57
CA THR A 232 -14.86 -4.80 -3.08
C THR A 232 -14.74 -6.30 -2.91
N LEU A 233 -15.63 -6.90 -2.12
CA LEU A 233 -15.80 -8.35 -2.14
C LEU A 233 -16.38 -8.74 -3.50
N PRO A 234 -15.89 -9.84 -4.15
CA PRO A 234 -16.51 -10.32 -5.37
C PRO A 234 -17.95 -10.67 -5.05
N THR A 235 -18.88 -10.05 -5.78
CA THR A 235 -20.30 -10.36 -5.68
C THR A 235 -20.48 -11.78 -6.19
N ILE A 236 -20.64 -12.75 -5.30
CA ILE A 236 -21.05 -14.09 -5.66
C ILE A 236 -22.55 -13.96 -5.98
N TYR A 237 -22.88 -13.92 -7.26
CA TYR A 237 -24.25 -14.09 -7.68
C TYR A 237 -24.67 -15.51 -7.30
N SER A 238 -25.40 -15.64 -6.20
CA SER A 238 -26.23 -16.84 -5.98
C SER A 238 -27.36 -16.80 -7.00
N VAL A 239 -27.31 -17.70 -7.96
CA VAL A 239 -28.41 -18.01 -8.87
C VAL A 239 -29.50 -18.71 -8.09
#